data_f51377ef40f161d7586e02e21dda29da
#
_entry.id   f51377ef40f161d7586e02e21dda29da
#
_cell.length_a   1.000
_cell.length_b   1.000
_cell.length_c   1.000
_cell.angle_alpha   90.00
_cell.angle_beta   90.00
_cell.angle_gamma   90.00
#
_symmetry.space_group_name_H-M   'P 1'
#
loop_
_entity.id
_entity.type
_entity.pdbx_description
1 polymer ?
#
loop_
_entity_poly.entity_id
_entity_poly.type
_entity_poly.pdbx_seq_one_letter_code
_entity_poly.pdbx_strand_id
1 'polypeptide(L)'
;MKTSIRLQKFGGYFLAYLLASCLLAGCASTSKVDWESRVGNFSYDQAVAEKGPPDKSAKLSDGSTVAEWFIKRNSSVAFGVGTGFYSGGSSVGVGQTVGTSPSGQYLRLTFGPDGKLTRWERVRH
;
A
#
# COMPACT_ATOMS: atom_id res chain seq x y z
N MET A 1 13.53 53.42 28.59
CA MET A 1 13.88 53.00 27.22
C MET A 1 14.78 51.77 27.12
N LYS A 2 14.92 50.97 28.16
CA LYS A 2 15.76 49.76 28.11
C LYS A 2 14.96 48.45 28.04
N THR A 3 13.65 48.49 27.94
CA THR A 3 12.75 47.30 27.97
C THR A 3 12.40 46.74 26.58
N SER A 4 12.69 47.50 25.51
CA SER A 4 12.31 47.07 24.16
C SER A 4 13.22 46.02 23.52
N ILE A 5 14.47 45.91 23.99
CA ILE A 5 15.46 45.01 23.31
C ILE A 5 15.37 43.56 23.76
N ARG A 6 14.77 43.31 24.93
CA ARG A 6 14.64 41.93 25.44
C ARG A 6 13.48 41.12 24.81
N LEU A 7 12.44 41.79 24.37
CA LEU A 7 11.29 41.14 23.75
C LEU A 7 11.59 40.60 22.34
N GLN A 8 12.50 41.28 21.63
CA GLN A 8 12.85 40.90 20.24
C GLN A 8 13.74 39.65 20.17
N LYS A 9 14.52 39.38 21.21
CA LYS A 9 15.35 38.16 21.30
C LYS A 9 14.54 36.90 21.60
N PHE A 10 13.46 37.01 22.39
CA PHE A 10 12.60 35.85 22.71
C PHE A 10 11.78 35.41 21.50
N GLY A 11 11.36 36.32 20.61
CA GLY A 11 10.63 35.98 19.38
C GLY A 11 11.45 35.15 18.39
N GLY A 12 12.75 35.44 18.29
CA GLY A 12 13.67 34.72 17.41
C GLY A 12 13.89 33.27 17.82
N TYR A 13 14.03 33.01 19.11
CA TYR A 13 14.21 31.66 19.64
C TYR A 13 12.92 30.83 19.57
N PHE A 14 11.78 31.48 19.75
CA PHE A 14 10.46 30.81 19.63
C PHE A 14 10.18 30.37 18.21
N LEU A 15 10.51 31.22 17.22
CA LEU A 15 10.38 30.90 15.81
C LEU A 15 11.35 29.77 15.39
N ALA A 16 12.59 29.82 15.88
CA ALA A 16 13.59 28.78 15.64
C ALA A 16 13.18 27.42 16.27
N TYR A 17 12.54 27.43 17.42
CA TYR A 17 12.04 26.24 18.08
C TYR A 17 10.84 25.61 17.34
N LEU A 18 9.93 26.44 16.83
CA LEU A 18 8.82 26.02 15.98
C LEU A 18 9.30 25.40 14.66
N LEU A 19 10.30 25.99 14.02
CA LEU A 19 10.91 25.45 12.79
C LEU A 19 11.64 24.12 13.05
N ALA A 20 12.34 24.00 14.18
CA ALA A 20 13.04 22.77 14.55
C ALA A 20 12.07 21.64 14.88
N SER A 21 10.89 21.93 15.46
CA SER A 21 9.89 20.91 15.78
C SER A 21 9.17 20.38 14.53
N CYS A 22 9.08 21.16 13.45
CA CYS A 22 8.51 20.69 12.17
C CYS A 22 9.41 19.70 11.43
N LEU A 23 10.73 19.73 11.68
CA LEU A 23 11.68 18.82 11.04
C LEU A 23 11.68 17.43 11.69
N LEU A 24 11.08 17.27 12.86
CA LEU A 24 10.92 16.00 13.57
C LEU A 24 9.63 15.25 13.18
N ALA A 25 8.76 15.84 12.36
CA ALA A 25 7.69 15.11 11.69
C ALA A 25 8.34 14.21 10.62
N GLY A 26 9.10 13.24 11.10
CA GLY A 26 9.83 12.29 10.30
C GLY A 26 8.87 11.52 9.42
N CYS A 27 9.31 11.28 8.20
CA CYS A 27 8.74 10.34 7.26
C CYS A 27 8.31 9.08 8.00
N ALA A 28 7.01 8.85 8.11
CA ALA A 28 6.48 7.54 8.41
C ALA A 28 6.86 6.67 7.21
N SER A 29 8.08 6.15 7.22
CA SER A 29 8.46 5.08 6.32
C SER A 29 7.52 3.94 6.62
N THR A 30 6.68 3.58 5.66
CA THR A 30 5.90 2.35 5.68
C THR A 30 6.89 1.21 5.80
N SER A 31 7.17 0.78 7.01
CA SER A 31 8.05 -0.35 7.28
C SER A 31 7.43 -1.55 6.58
N LYS A 32 8.18 -2.15 5.67
CA LYS A 32 7.76 -3.41 5.05
C LYS A 32 7.55 -4.42 6.16
N VAL A 33 6.35 -4.94 6.26
CA VAL A 33 6.02 -5.97 7.25
C VAL A 33 6.90 -7.18 6.98
N ASP A 34 7.69 -7.58 7.97
CA ASP A 34 8.47 -8.81 7.94
C ASP A 34 7.55 -9.99 8.26
N TRP A 35 7.08 -10.65 7.20
CA TRP A 35 6.19 -11.80 7.31
C TRP A 35 6.90 -13.05 7.82
N GLU A 36 8.21 -13.18 7.57
CA GLU A 36 8.99 -14.31 8.05
C GLU A 36 9.01 -14.39 9.58
N SER A 37 9.19 -13.27 10.25
CA SER A 37 9.18 -13.20 11.71
C SER A 37 7.81 -13.49 12.32
N ARG A 38 6.74 -13.39 11.53
CA ARG A 38 5.36 -13.65 11.96
C ARG A 38 4.94 -15.11 11.86
N VAL A 39 5.66 -15.92 11.09
CA VAL A 39 5.39 -17.36 10.96
C VAL A 39 5.49 -18.04 12.34
N GLY A 40 4.48 -18.82 12.69
CA GLY A 40 4.36 -19.51 13.96
C GLY A 40 3.80 -18.68 15.13
N ASN A 41 3.84 -17.33 15.03
CA ASN A 41 3.41 -16.43 16.11
C ASN A 41 2.16 -15.62 15.78
N PHE A 42 1.87 -15.40 14.51
CA PHE A 42 0.75 -14.57 14.05
C PHE A 42 -0.49 -15.42 13.81
N SER A 43 -1.62 -15.03 14.38
CA SER A 43 -2.86 -15.76 14.25
C SER A 43 -3.77 -15.21 13.14
N TYR A 44 -4.74 -16.03 12.71
CA TYR A 44 -5.78 -15.61 11.77
C TYR A 44 -6.59 -14.42 12.28
N ASP A 45 -6.95 -14.44 13.56
CA ASP A 45 -7.73 -13.35 14.18
C ASP A 45 -6.94 -12.04 14.21
N GLN A 46 -5.62 -12.11 14.46
CA GLN A 46 -4.74 -10.94 14.38
C GLN A 46 -4.63 -10.41 12.94
N ALA A 47 -4.60 -11.29 11.94
CA ALA A 47 -4.60 -10.88 10.54
C ALA A 47 -5.89 -10.14 10.17
N VAL A 48 -7.04 -10.64 10.60
CA VAL A 48 -8.34 -10.00 10.38
C VAL A 48 -8.45 -8.69 11.15
N ALA A 49 -7.94 -8.60 12.37
CA ALA A 49 -7.95 -7.38 13.15
C ALA A 49 -7.06 -6.28 12.54
N GLU A 50 -5.90 -6.68 12.00
CA GLU A 50 -4.91 -5.74 11.41
C GLU A 50 -5.31 -5.29 9.98
N LYS A 51 -5.83 -6.20 9.16
CA LYS A 51 -6.07 -5.97 7.72
C LYS A 51 -7.55 -5.88 7.34
N GLY A 52 -8.43 -6.22 8.24
CA GLY A 52 -9.83 -6.42 7.94
C GLY A 52 -10.12 -7.83 7.42
N PRO A 53 -11.38 -8.11 7.04
CA PRO A 53 -11.76 -9.41 6.50
C PRO A 53 -11.00 -9.69 5.20
N PRO A 54 -10.62 -10.95 4.93
CA PRO A 54 -9.95 -11.33 3.69
C PRO A 54 -10.91 -11.22 2.48
N ASP A 55 -10.34 -10.89 1.32
CA ASP A 55 -11.11 -10.84 0.07
C ASP A 55 -11.53 -12.24 -0.38
N LYS A 56 -10.68 -13.22 -0.11
CA LYS A 56 -10.95 -14.64 -0.37
C LYS A 56 -10.45 -15.48 0.79
N SER A 57 -11.20 -16.51 1.17
CA SER A 57 -10.76 -17.49 2.15
C SER A 57 -11.30 -18.87 1.82
N ALA A 58 -10.51 -19.87 2.13
CA ALA A 58 -10.89 -21.27 1.97
C ALA A 58 -10.32 -22.09 3.13
N LYS A 59 -11.15 -22.99 3.65
CA LYS A 59 -10.70 -23.98 4.63
C LYS A 59 -10.35 -25.27 3.89
N LEU A 60 -9.17 -25.78 4.15
CA LEU A 60 -8.67 -27.01 3.55
C LEU A 60 -9.11 -28.24 4.36
N SER A 61 -9.02 -29.42 3.75
CA SER A 61 -9.42 -30.68 4.37
C SER A 61 -8.55 -31.08 5.56
N ASP A 62 -7.33 -30.58 5.64
CA ASP A 62 -6.39 -30.78 6.76
C ASP A 62 -6.67 -29.84 7.95
N GLY A 63 -7.70 -29.00 7.85
CA GLY A 63 -8.07 -28.01 8.86
C GLY A 63 -7.36 -26.67 8.73
N SER A 64 -6.42 -26.52 7.80
CA SER A 64 -5.75 -25.27 7.51
C SER A 64 -6.70 -24.26 6.85
N THR A 65 -6.44 -22.98 7.03
CA THR A 65 -7.18 -21.89 6.39
C THR A 65 -6.24 -21.08 5.49
N VAL A 66 -6.61 -20.93 4.25
CA VAL A 66 -5.92 -20.04 3.29
C VAL A 66 -6.76 -18.77 3.12
N ALA A 67 -6.15 -17.63 3.28
CA ALA A 67 -6.82 -16.34 3.14
C ALA A 67 -5.99 -15.39 2.29
N GLU A 68 -6.66 -14.61 1.45
CA GLU A 68 -6.05 -13.65 0.54
C GLU A 68 -6.56 -12.25 0.81
N TRP A 69 -5.64 -11.30 0.94
CA TRP A 69 -5.91 -9.87 1.03
C TRP A 69 -5.34 -9.15 -0.18
N PHE A 70 -6.14 -8.30 -0.77
CA PHE A 70 -5.73 -7.48 -1.88
C PHE A 70 -4.67 -6.46 -1.44
N ILE A 71 -3.54 -6.39 -2.15
CA ILE A 71 -2.46 -5.44 -1.87
C ILE A 71 -2.49 -4.29 -2.87
N LYS A 72 -2.50 -4.61 -4.16
CA LYS A 72 -2.28 -3.64 -5.21
C LYS A 72 -2.92 -4.09 -6.52
N ARG A 73 -3.59 -3.15 -7.19
CA ARG A 73 -4.06 -3.34 -8.55
C ARG A 73 -2.96 -2.90 -9.52
N ASN A 74 -2.60 -3.76 -10.46
CA ASN A 74 -1.72 -3.38 -11.55
C ASN A 74 -2.59 -2.69 -12.61
N SER A 75 -2.57 -1.36 -12.62
CA SER A 75 -3.09 -0.59 -13.75
C SER A 75 -1.94 -0.38 -14.74
N SER A 76 -1.98 -1.06 -15.87
CA SER A 76 -1.14 -0.72 -17.02
C SER A 76 -1.87 0.33 -17.84
N VAL A 77 -1.32 1.54 -17.89
CA VAL A 77 -1.77 2.55 -18.85
C VAL A 77 -1.04 2.27 -20.15
N ALA A 78 -1.73 1.71 -21.12
CA ALA A 78 -1.19 1.53 -22.46
C ALA A 78 -1.54 2.77 -23.30
N PHE A 79 -0.52 3.48 -23.74
CA PHE A 79 -0.70 4.52 -24.77
C PHE A 79 -0.55 3.86 -26.14
N GLY A 80 -1.66 3.76 -26.87
CA GLY A 80 -1.67 3.27 -28.24
C GLY A 80 -1.83 4.44 -29.22
N VAL A 81 -0.88 4.62 -30.13
CA VAL A 81 -1.06 5.47 -31.30
C VAL A 81 -1.54 4.55 -32.42
N GLY A 82 -2.82 4.64 -32.75
CA GLY A 82 -3.43 3.90 -33.86
C GLY A 82 -3.59 4.81 -35.07
N THR A 83 -3.03 4.42 -36.21
CA THR A 83 -3.33 5.01 -37.50
C THR A 83 -4.39 4.14 -38.20
N GLY A 84 -5.60 4.63 -38.32
CA GLY A 84 -6.68 3.98 -39.07
C GLY A 84 -6.84 4.60 -40.44
N PHE A 85 -6.83 3.78 -41.47
CA PHE A 85 -7.16 4.20 -42.83
C PHE A 85 -8.62 3.84 -43.11
N TYR A 86 -9.45 4.88 -43.27
CA TYR A 86 -10.80 4.72 -43.79
C TYR A 86 -10.84 5.23 -45.25
N SER A 87 -11.61 4.55 -46.08
CA SER A 87 -11.85 4.93 -47.48
C SER A 87 -12.41 6.35 -47.52
N GLY A 88 -11.56 7.33 -47.87
CA GLY A 88 -11.94 8.75 -48.00
C GLY A 88 -11.14 9.74 -47.15
N GLY A 89 -10.16 9.31 -46.34
CA GLY A 89 -9.30 10.21 -45.57
C GLY A 89 -8.46 9.51 -44.50
N SER A 90 -7.25 9.99 -44.28
CA SER A 90 -6.41 9.53 -43.18
C SER A 90 -6.71 10.36 -41.93
N SER A 91 -7.17 9.71 -40.86
CA SER A 91 -7.30 10.33 -39.54
C SER A 91 -6.28 9.77 -38.59
N VAL A 92 -5.49 10.63 -37.96
CA VAL A 92 -4.60 10.27 -36.85
C VAL A 92 -5.37 10.57 -35.57
N GLY A 93 -5.76 9.50 -34.86
CA GLY A 93 -6.39 9.59 -33.54
C GLY A 93 -5.44 9.13 -32.46
N VAL A 94 -5.20 9.96 -31.44
CA VAL A 94 -4.54 9.54 -30.21
C VAL A 94 -5.62 9.05 -29.25
N GLY A 95 -5.72 7.73 -29.11
CA GLY A 95 -6.67 7.09 -28.19
C GLY A 95 -5.94 6.64 -26.92
N GLN A 96 -6.40 7.10 -25.76
CA GLN A 96 -5.98 6.58 -24.48
C GLN A 96 -6.92 5.43 -24.09
N THR A 97 -6.45 4.21 -24.21
CA THR A 97 -7.15 3.03 -23.70
C THR A 97 -6.64 2.72 -22.30
N VAL A 98 -7.46 2.97 -21.30
CA VAL A 98 -7.22 2.46 -19.95
C VAL A 98 -7.68 1.01 -19.92
N GLY A 99 -6.77 0.10 -20.22
CA GLY A 99 -7.00 -1.32 -20.04
C GLY A 99 -6.84 -1.65 -18.54
N THR A 100 -7.92 -1.79 -17.81
CA THR A 100 -7.90 -2.43 -16.51
C THR A 100 -7.73 -3.93 -16.71
N SER A 101 -6.49 -4.37 -16.72
CA SER A 101 -6.21 -5.79 -16.54
C SER A 101 -6.68 -6.18 -15.13
N PRO A 102 -7.52 -7.19 -14.95
CA PRO A 102 -8.01 -7.59 -13.63
C PRO A 102 -6.93 -8.25 -12.76
N SER A 103 -5.68 -8.20 -13.18
CA SER A 103 -4.56 -8.76 -12.44
C SER A 103 -4.22 -7.89 -11.23
N GLY A 104 -4.51 -8.41 -10.06
CA GLY A 104 -4.13 -7.82 -8.77
C GLY A 104 -3.02 -8.59 -8.08
N GLN A 105 -2.29 -7.91 -7.20
CA GLN A 105 -1.42 -8.57 -6.23
C GLN A 105 -2.18 -8.82 -4.94
N TYR A 106 -2.10 -10.04 -4.46
CA TYR A 106 -2.72 -10.47 -3.21
C TYR A 106 -1.64 -10.99 -2.26
N LEU A 107 -1.82 -10.72 -0.99
CA LEU A 107 -1.10 -11.39 0.09
C LEU A 107 -1.87 -12.63 0.46
N ARG A 108 -1.31 -13.79 0.21
CA ARG A 108 -1.89 -15.08 0.63
C ARG A 108 -1.21 -15.52 1.91
N LEU A 109 -1.99 -15.75 2.93
CA LEU A 109 -1.56 -16.27 4.21
C LEU A 109 -2.21 -17.64 4.43
N THR A 110 -1.43 -18.61 4.86
CA THR A 110 -1.90 -19.95 5.22
C THR A 110 -1.75 -20.12 6.72
N PHE A 111 -2.84 -20.44 7.39
CA PHE A 111 -2.90 -20.69 8.82
C PHE A 111 -3.12 -22.19 9.05
N GLY A 112 -2.38 -22.77 9.98
CA GLY A 112 -2.55 -24.15 10.36
C GLY A 112 -3.87 -24.41 11.10
N PRO A 113 -4.17 -25.68 11.44
CA PRO A 113 -5.36 -26.05 12.21
C PRO A 113 -5.44 -25.38 13.58
N ASP A 114 -4.29 -24.97 14.13
CA ASP A 114 -4.16 -24.20 15.37
C ASP A 114 -4.43 -22.70 15.20
N GLY A 115 -4.74 -22.26 13.97
CA GLY A 115 -5.00 -20.86 13.62
C GLY A 115 -3.76 -19.98 13.51
N LYS A 116 -2.54 -20.55 13.58
CA LYS A 116 -1.29 -19.80 13.46
C LYS A 116 -0.75 -19.79 12.03
N LEU A 117 -0.12 -18.70 11.66
CA LEU A 117 0.50 -18.51 10.34
C LEU A 117 1.61 -19.55 10.13
N THR A 118 1.47 -20.36 9.09
CA THR A 118 2.45 -21.36 8.69
C THR A 118 3.20 -20.97 7.42
N ARG A 119 2.56 -20.20 6.54
CA ARG A 119 3.13 -19.79 5.27
C ARG A 119 2.55 -18.47 4.81
N TRP A 120 3.35 -17.68 4.11
CA TRP A 120 2.92 -16.47 3.43
C TRP A 120 3.50 -16.42 2.02
N GLU A 121 2.77 -15.81 1.09
CA GLU A 121 3.24 -15.58 -0.29
C GLU A 121 2.51 -14.40 -0.92
N ARG A 122 3.12 -13.81 -1.95
CA ARG A 122 2.46 -12.82 -2.80
C ARG A 122 2.10 -13.48 -4.12
N VAL A 123 0.82 -13.49 -4.42
CA VAL A 123 0.26 -14.09 -5.63
C VAL A 123 -0.32 -13.02 -6.54
N ARG A 124 -0.32 -13.31 -7.83
CA ARG A 124 -0.95 -12.47 -8.86
C ARG A 124 -2.05 -13.29 -9.52
N HIS A 125 -3.19 -12.65 -9.64
CA HIS A 125 -4.34 -13.20 -10.38
C HIS A 125 -4.71 -12.24 -11.49
#